data_d40e35120cf438eb2d0ad3167804cc17
#
_entry.id   d40e35120cf438eb2d0ad3167804cc17
#
_cell.length_a   1.000
_cell.length_b   1.000
_cell.length_c   1.000
_cell.angle_alpha   90.00
_cell.angle_beta   90.00
_cell.angle_gamma   90.00
#
_symmetry.space_group_name_H-M   'P 1'
#
loop_
_entity.id
_entity.type
_entity.pdbx_description
1 polymer ?
#
loop_
_entity_poly.entity_id
_entity_poly.type
_entity_poly.pdbx_seq_one_letter_code
_entity_poly.pdbx_strand_id
1 'polypeptide(L)'
;MSYEIIKKVPTSEEIIRQIPLSSSGYANIARHQQEIEAILSGKDERKLLIVGPCSAWPSEAVLDYANRLLELSKQVEDKIKIIMRVYIQKPRTAKGWTGPINQPNPLIEPDIEAGIWYCRKLMVQISELGLPIADECLFTHNARGFQELLSWVAIGARSTEDQEHRIFASSLECPVGMKNPTSGSLKIVMN
;
A
#
# COMPACT_ATOMS: atom_id res chain seq x y z
N MET A 1 -1.16 -36.05 -1.93
CA MET A 1 -1.32 -34.62 -1.58
C MET A 1 -1.55 -33.87 -2.87
N SER A 2 -2.41 -32.85 -2.86
CA SER A 2 -2.77 -32.10 -4.06
C SER A 2 -1.89 -30.86 -4.32
N TYR A 3 -0.83 -30.66 -3.55
CA TYR A 3 0.11 -29.54 -3.67
C TYR A 3 1.54 -29.96 -3.32
N GLU A 4 2.50 -29.21 -3.84
CA GLU A 4 3.92 -29.34 -3.54
C GLU A 4 4.42 -28.02 -2.97
N ILE A 5 5.27 -28.09 -1.95
CA ILE A 5 5.94 -26.91 -1.39
C ILE A 5 7.19 -26.63 -2.22
N ILE A 6 7.13 -25.58 -3.02
CA ILE A 6 8.23 -25.20 -3.92
C ILE A 6 9.32 -24.43 -3.14
N LYS A 7 8.94 -23.50 -2.25
CA LYS A 7 9.88 -22.63 -1.55
C LYS A 7 9.26 -22.07 -0.26
N LYS A 8 10.09 -21.88 0.76
CA LYS A 8 9.74 -21.12 1.96
C LYS A 8 10.00 -19.63 1.68
N VAL A 9 9.04 -18.78 2.00
CA VAL A 9 9.20 -17.32 1.93
C VAL A 9 9.63 -16.74 3.29
N PRO A 10 10.29 -15.57 3.35
CA PRO A 10 10.68 -14.93 4.60
C PRO A 10 9.47 -14.60 5.48
N THR A 11 9.64 -14.68 6.80
CA THR A 11 8.61 -14.26 7.77
C THR A 11 8.50 -12.74 7.82
N SER A 12 7.42 -12.23 8.38
CA SER A 12 7.24 -10.78 8.57
C SER A 12 8.33 -10.16 9.43
N GLU A 13 8.76 -10.87 10.48
CA GLU A 13 9.84 -10.44 11.37
C GLU A 13 11.19 -10.40 10.65
N GLU A 14 11.46 -11.37 9.77
CA GLU A 14 12.67 -11.38 8.93
C GLU A 14 12.67 -10.21 7.96
N ILE A 15 11.52 -9.90 7.33
CA ILE A 15 11.36 -8.80 6.39
C ILE A 15 11.66 -7.46 7.09
N ILE A 16 11.04 -7.21 8.24
CA ILE A 16 11.21 -5.97 9.01
C ILE A 16 12.66 -5.85 9.50
N ARG A 17 13.24 -6.92 10.00
CA ARG A 17 14.63 -6.92 10.53
C ARG A 17 15.67 -6.66 9.45
N GLN A 18 15.50 -7.19 8.24
CA GLN A 18 16.48 -7.03 7.16
C GLN A 18 16.40 -5.67 6.47
N ILE A 19 15.20 -5.12 6.36
CA ILE A 19 14.98 -3.79 5.76
C ILE A 19 14.12 -2.97 6.74
N PRO A 20 14.72 -2.50 7.84
CA PRO A 20 14.00 -1.74 8.85
C PRO A 20 13.67 -0.32 8.36
N LEU A 21 12.58 0.23 8.88
CA LEU A 21 12.29 1.65 8.80
C LEU A 21 13.10 2.37 9.91
N SER A 22 13.56 3.59 9.65
CA SER A 22 14.23 4.40 10.66
C SER A 22 13.25 4.91 11.72
N SER A 23 13.75 5.33 12.88
CA SER A 23 12.93 5.96 13.92
C SER A 23 12.22 7.22 13.42
N SER A 24 12.88 8.00 12.56
CA SER A 24 12.28 9.16 11.90
C SER A 24 11.19 8.76 10.90
N GLY A 25 11.37 7.66 10.19
CA GLY A 25 10.36 7.07 9.30
C GLY A 25 9.10 6.68 10.06
N TYR A 26 9.23 5.98 11.18
CA TYR A 26 8.08 5.65 12.06
C TYR A 26 7.36 6.91 12.56
N ALA A 27 8.09 7.91 13.03
CA ALA A 27 7.51 9.17 13.50
C ALA A 27 6.75 9.91 12.37
N ASN A 28 7.30 9.90 11.15
CA ASN A 28 6.63 10.48 9.98
C ASN A 28 5.33 9.75 9.65
N ILE A 29 5.32 8.42 9.63
CA ILE A 29 4.12 7.64 9.35
C ILE A 29 3.04 7.92 10.39
N ALA A 30 3.38 7.88 11.68
CA ALA A 30 2.44 8.18 12.75
C ALA A 30 1.83 9.60 12.62
N ARG A 31 2.66 10.59 12.32
CA ARG A 31 2.21 11.97 12.03
C ARG A 31 1.25 12.01 10.84
N HIS A 32 1.59 11.32 9.75
CA HIS A 32 0.73 11.27 8.56
C HIS A 32 -0.62 10.62 8.84
N GLN A 33 -0.65 9.54 9.61
CA GLN A 33 -1.90 8.88 10.01
C GLN A 33 -2.78 9.85 10.83
N GLN A 34 -2.21 10.55 11.80
CA GLN A 34 -2.93 11.55 12.60
C GLN A 34 -3.49 12.70 11.75
N GLU A 35 -2.70 13.22 10.80
CA GLU A 35 -3.16 14.26 9.87
C GLU A 35 -4.32 13.76 8.99
N ILE A 36 -4.24 12.53 8.49
CA ILE A 36 -5.31 11.93 7.68
C ILE A 36 -6.58 11.76 8.52
N GLU A 37 -6.48 11.29 9.75
CA GLU A 37 -7.60 11.17 10.68
C GLU A 37 -8.24 12.54 11.01
N ALA A 38 -7.42 13.56 11.18
CA ALA A 38 -7.90 14.93 11.41
C ALA A 38 -8.71 15.46 10.22
N ILE A 39 -8.26 15.19 8.99
CA ILE A 39 -8.98 15.56 7.77
C ILE A 39 -10.30 14.79 7.67
N LEU A 40 -10.28 13.47 7.90
CA LEU A 40 -11.48 12.63 7.83
C LEU A 40 -12.53 13.00 8.88
N SER A 41 -12.08 13.43 10.06
CA SER A 41 -12.97 13.89 11.14
C SER A 41 -13.42 15.35 11.01
N GLY A 42 -12.98 16.06 9.99
CA GLY A 42 -13.30 17.48 9.75
C GLY A 42 -12.59 18.47 10.67
N LYS A 43 -11.56 18.03 11.42
CA LYS A 43 -10.71 18.90 12.24
C LYS A 43 -9.65 19.64 11.44
N ASP A 44 -9.36 19.16 10.25
CA ASP A 44 -8.44 19.74 9.27
C ASP A 44 -9.22 19.92 7.97
N GLU A 45 -9.22 21.13 7.41
CA GLU A 45 -10.01 21.50 6.22
C GLU A 45 -9.34 21.08 4.90
N ARG A 46 -8.11 20.60 4.93
CA ARG A 46 -7.40 20.11 3.74
C ARG A 46 -8.18 18.99 3.07
N LYS A 47 -7.92 18.79 1.78
CA LYS A 47 -8.47 17.66 1.03
C LYS A 47 -7.45 16.54 0.92
N LEU A 48 -7.91 15.29 0.99
CA LEU A 48 -7.07 14.12 0.72
C LEU A 48 -6.98 13.86 -0.78
N LEU A 49 -5.76 13.69 -1.27
CA LEU A 49 -5.50 13.24 -2.64
C LEU A 49 -4.64 11.98 -2.62
N ILE A 50 -5.24 10.83 -2.95
CA ILE A 50 -4.54 9.55 -3.04
C ILE A 50 -4.22 9.30 -4.49
N VAL A 51 -2.97 9.50 -4.89
CA VAL A 51 -2.52 9.48 -6.28
C VAL A 51 -1.21 8.71 -6.44
N GLY A 52 -0.99 8.11 -7.58
CA GLY A 52 0.25 7.38 -7.87
C GLY A 52 0.10 6.40 -9.01
N PRO A 53 1.21 5.74 -9.39
CA PRO A 53 1.21 4.74 -10.44
C PRO A 53 0.23 3.61 -10.14
N CYS A 54 -0.28 2.98 -11.18
CA CYS A 54 -1.19 1.84 -11.06
C CYS A 54 -0.47 0.59 -10.49
N SER A 55 0.86 0.50 -10.63
CA SER A 55 1.72 -0.58 -10.14
C SER A 55 3.05 -0.01 -9.67
N ALA A 56 3.60 -0.55 -8.60
CA ALA A 56 4.90 -0.15 -8.05
C ALA A 56 6.07 -0.76 -8.85
N TRP A 57 6.13 -0.51 -10.16
CA TRP A 57 7.15 -1.03 -11.06
C TRP A 57 7.32 -0.15 -12.32
N PRO A 58 8.53 -0.01 -12.88
CA PRO A 58 9.82 -0.34 -12.27
C PRO A 58 10.22 0.64 -11.14
N SER A 59 11.12 0.21 -10.26
CA SER A 59 11.50 0.99 -9.06
C SER A 59 12.01 2.39 -9.39
N GLU A 60 12.83 2.54 -10.42
CA GLU A 60 13.40 3.82 -10.83
C GLU A 60 12.32 4.84 -11.21
N ALA A 61 11.33 4.41 -11.98
CA ALA A 61 10.22 5.27 -12.38
C ALA A 61 9.32 5.62 -11.19
N VAL A 62 9.11 4.68 -10.27
CA VAL A 62 8.31 4.90 -9.05
C VAL A 62 9.02 5.87 -8.11
N LEU A 63 10.35 5.77 -7.96
CA LEU A 63 11.14 6.69 -7.14
C LEU A 63 11.25 8.08 -7.77
N ASP A 64 11.39 8.19 -9.09
CA ASP A 64 11.33 9.50 -9.77
C ASP A 64 9.98 10.15 -9.55
N TYR A 65 8.88 9.40 -9.71
CA TYR A 65 7.54 9.88 -9.41
C TYR A 65 7.40 10.33 -7.94
N ALA A 66 7.93 9.56 -6.99
CA ALA A 66 7.90 9.89 -5.56
C ALA A 66 8.61 11.22 -5.28
N ASN A 67 9.80 11.44 -5.84
CA ASN A 67 10.54 12.69 -5.65
C ASN A 67 9.78 13.89 -6.21
N ARG A 68 9.23 13.79 -7.41
CA ARG A 68 8.40 14.87 -8.00
C ARG A 68 7.13 15.13 -7.18
N LEU A 69 6.50 14.05 -6.69
CA LEU A 69 5.30 14.17 -5.86
C LEU A 69 5.60 14.81 -4.51
N LEU A 70 6.76 14.52 -3.93
CA LEU A 70 7.21 15.15 -2.70
C LEU A 70 7.37 16.67 -2.88
N GLU A 71 8.00 17.12 -3.97
CA GLU A 71 8.15 18.55 -4.25
C GLU A 71 6.78 19.22 -4.49
N LEU A 72 5.88 18.57 -5.22
CA LEU A 72 4.52 19.08 -5.40
C LEU A 72 3.75 19.13 -4.06
N SER A 73 3.91 18.11 -3.21
CA SER A 73 3.20 18.05 -1.93
C SER A 73 3.52 19.24 -1.03
N LYS A 74 4.78 19.71 -1.02
CA LYS A 74 5.21 20.91 -0.29
C LYS A 74 4.55 22.20 -0.80
N GLN A 75 4.26 22.27 -2.11
CA GLN A 75 3.66 23.47 -2.72
C GLN A 75 2.16 23.59 -2.44
N VAL A 76 1.51 22.49 -2.08
CA VAL A 76 0.03 22.46 -1.89
C VAL A 76 -0.36 22.00 -0.47
N GLU A 77 0.59 21.88 0.44
CA GLU A 77 0.38 21.29 1.77
C GLU A 77 -0.62 22.06 2.64
N ASP A 78 -0.84 23.34 2.35
CA ASP A 78 -1.82 24.19 3.01
C ASP A 78 -3.28 23.86 2.63
N LYS A 79 -3.51 23.19 1.49
CA LYS A 79 -4.83 22.84 0.95
C LYS A 79 -5.06 21.35 0.74
N ILE A 80 -3.99 20.63 0.40
CA ILE A 80 -4.11 19.25 -0.03
C ILE A 80 -3.08 18.40 0.72
N LYS A 81 -3.56 17.35 1.37
CA LYS A 81 -2.73 16.26 1.88
C LYS A 81 -2.60 15.20 0.79
N ILE A 82 -1.41 15.08 0.21
CA ILE A 82 -1.11 14.09 -0.81
C ILE A 82 -0.65 12.79 -0.13
N ILE A 83 -1.20 11.66 -0.58
CA ILE A 83 -0.81 10.31 -0.19
C ILE A 83 -0.40 9.58 -1.46
N MET A 84 0.84 9.06 -1.51
CA MET A 84 1.31 8.34 -2.69
C MET A 84 0.81 6.90 -2.70
N ARG A 85 0.18 6.51 -3.78
CA ARG A 85 -0.22 5.12 -4.02
C ARG A 85 0.97 4.29 -4.47
N VAL A 86 1.28 3.22 -3.71
CA VAL A 86 2.37 2.27 -3.99
C VAL A 86 1.78 0.87 -4.01
N TYR A 87 1.04 0.54 -5.07
CA TYR A 87 0.34 -0.74 -5.18
C TYR A 87 1.29 -1.85 -5.62
N ILE A 88 1.59 -2.75 -4.67
CA ILE A 88 2.52 -3.87 -4.86
C ILE A 88 1.85 -5.13 -5.39
N GLN A 89 0.53 -5.16 -5.40
CA GLN A 89 -0.25 -6.29 -5.88
C GLN A 89 -1.35 -5.85 -6.85
N LYS A 90 -1.80 -6.77 -7.72
CA LYS A 90 -2.85 -6.52 -8.71
C LYS A 90 -3.94 -7.58 -8.62
N PRO A 91 -5.17 -7.20 -8.21
CA PRO A 91 -6.31 -8.09 -8.32
C PRO A 91 -6.68 -8.25 -9.80
N ARG A 92 -6.74 -9.49 -10.28
CA ARG A 92 -7.06 -9.79 -11.67
C ARG A 92 -8.36 -10.61 -11.76
N THR A 93 -9.22 -10.23 -12.68
CA THR A 93 -10.40 -11.04 -13.09
C THR A 93 -10.10 -11.95 -14.26
N ALA A 94 -8.99 -11.71 -14.97
CA ALA A 94 -8.46 -12.51 -16.06
C ALA A 94 -6.97 -12.75 -15.84
N LYS A 95 -6.36 -13.61 -16.66
CA LYS A 95 -4.90 -13.85 -16.64
C LYS A 95 -4.13 -12.55 -16.84
N GLY A 96 -2.99 -12.43 -16.21
CA GLY A 96 -2.09 -11.28 -16.33
C GLY A 96 -1.17 -11.14 -15.14
N TRP A 97 -0.21 -10.25 -15.25
CA TRP A 97 0.73 -9.93 -14.19
C TRP A 97 0.02 -9.50 -12.91
N THR A 98 0.37 -10.11 -11.76
CA THR A 98 -0.29 -9.93 -10.46
C THR A 98 0.42 -8.96 -9.54
N GLY A 99 1.38 -8.20 -10.06
CA GLY A 99 2.11 -7.17 -9.33
C GLY A 99 3.50 -7.58 -8.88
N PRO A 100 4.33 -6.60 -8.48
CA PRO A 100 5.74 -6.83 -8.21
C PRO A 100 6.01 -7.74 -7.01
N ILE A 101 5.09 -7.87 -6.07
CA ILE A 101 5.28 -8.78 -4.92
C ILE A 101 5.32 -10.25 -5.34
N ASN A 102 4.59 -10.63 -6.37
CA ASN A 102 4.58 -11.99 -6.88
C ASN A 102 5.60 -12.20 -8.00
N GLN A 103 5.87 -11.15 -8.77
CA GLN A 103 6.72 -11.16 -9.95
C GLN A 103 7.36 -9.77 -10.10
N PRO A 104 8.54 -9.53 -9.49
CA PRO A 104 9.18 -8.21 -9.43
C PRO A 104 9.61 -7.67 -10.80
N ASN A 105 9.76 -8.55 -11.79
CA ASN A 105 9.93 -8.17 -13.18
C ASN A 105 8.90 -8.93 -14.05
N PRO A 106 7.94 -8.23 -14.69
CA PRO A 106 6.91 -8.87 -15.49
C PRO A 106 7.42 -9.60 -16.74
N LEU A 107 8.70 -9.45 -17.09
CA LEU A 107 9.32 -10.06 -18.26
C LEU A 107 10.03 -11.39 -17.98
N ILE A 108 10.14 -11.79 -16.70
CA ILE A 108 10.77 -13.04 -16.28
C ILE A 108 9.82 -13.87 -15.43
N GLU A 109 10.22 -15.10 -15.12
CA GLU A 109 9.42 -16.00 -14.28
C GLU A 109 9.11 -15.38 -12.89
N PRO A 110 7.95 -15.70 -12.29
CA PRO A 110 7.58 -15.25 -10.96
C PRO A 110 8.58 -15.70 -9.88
N ASP A 111 8.94 -14.79 -8.99
CA ASP A 111 9.72 -15.07 -7.78
C ASP A 111 9.17 -14.23 -6.62
N ILE A 112 8.38 -14.88 -5.76
CA ILE A 112 7.71 -14.24 -4.62
C ILE A 112 8.73 -13.71 -3.59
N GLU A 113 9.81 -14.46 -3.33
CA GLU A 113 10.83 -14.00 -2.38
C GLU A 113 11.53 -12.74 -2.87
N ALA A 114 11.98 -12.73 -4.12
CA ALA A 114 12.55 -11.54 -4.75
C ALA A 114 11.54 -10.38 -4.78
N GLY A 115 10.26 -10.68 -5.02
CA GLY A 115 9.18 -9.71 -5.00
C GLY A 115 8.95 -9.08 -3.63
N ILE A 116 9.01 -9.85 -2.56
CA ILE A 116 8.93 -9.36 -1.17
C ILE A 116 10.05 -8.37 -0.89
N TRP A 117 11.30 -8.73 -1.19
CA TRP A 117 12.46 -7.86 -0.95
C TRP A 117 12.41 -6.59 -1.81
N TYR A 118 12.00 -6.71 -3.07
CA TYR A 118 11.81 -5.58 -3.98
C TYR A 118 10.78 -4.59 -3.41
N CYS A 119 9.59 -5.07 -3.07
CA CYS A 119 8.50 -4.24 -2.56
C CYS A 119 8.85 -3.59 -1.23
N ARG A 120 9.42 -4.36 -0.28
CA ARG A 120 9.83 -3.83 1.02
C ARG A 120 10.83 -2.70 0.88
N LYS A 121 11.88 -2.91 0.08
CA LYS A 121 12.92 -1.91 -0.17
C LYS A 121 12.34 -0.63 -0.77
N LEU A 122 11.50 -0.77 -1.80
CA LEU A 122 10.88 0.37 -2.47
C LEU A 122 9.98 1.18 -1.52
N MET A 123 9.12 0.50 -0.75
CA MET A 123 8.21 1.17 0.18
C MET A 123 8.96 1.88 1.30
N VAL A 124 10.00 1.25 1.88
CA VAL A 124 10.85 1.90 2.88
C VAL A 124 11.53 3.14 2.29
N GLN A 125 12.12 3.04 1.09
CA GLN A 125 12.75 4.19 0.44
C GLN A 125 11.80 5.37 0.26
N ILE A 126 10.56 5.13 -0.16
CA ILE A 126 9.56 6.19 -0.35
C ILE A 126 9.12 6.77 1.00
N SER A 127 8.93 5.93 2.02
CA SER A 127 8.57 6.39 3.37
C SER A 127 9.67 7.24 4.00
N GLU A 128 10.94 6.89 3.78
CA GLU A 128 12.10 7.67 4.25
C GLU A 128 12.25 9.03 3.55
N LEU A 129 11.68 9.20 2.34
CA LEU A 129 11.56 10.53 1.73
C LEU A 129 10.58 11.45 2.48
N GLY A 130 9.75 10.88 3.35
CA GLY A 130 8.73 11.61 4.11
C GLY A 130 7.37 11.70 3.42
N LEU A 131 7.13 10.92 2.36
CA LEU A 131 5.81 10.78 1.75
C LEU A 131 4.95 9.76 2.50
N PRO A 132 3.68 10.08 2.83
CA PRO A 132 2.73 9.07 3.24
C PRO A 132 2.40 8.15 2.06
N ILE A 133 2.39 6.85 2.29
CA ILE A 133 2.09 5.86 1.27
C ILE A 133 0.79 5.11 1.53
N ALA A 134 0.16 4.67 0.44
CA ALA A 134 -1.04 3.87 0.43
C ALA A 134 -0.85 2.60 -0.40
N ASP A 135 -1.37 1.47 0.10
CA ASP A 135 -1.49 0.24 -0.67
C ASP A 135 -2.92 -0.28 -0.70
N GLU A 136 -3.21 -1.20 -1.60
CA GLU A 136 -4.49 -1.91 -1.64
C GLU A 136 -4.46 -3.12 -0.69
N CYS A 137 -5.50 -3.26 0.13
CA CYS A 137 -5.66 -4.41 1.01
C CYS A 137 -5.96 -5.65 0.18
N LEU A 138 -4.90 -6.36 -0.18
CA LEU A 138 -4.96 -7.66 -0.82
C LEU A 138 -4.29 -8.67 0.12
N PHE A 139 -4.91 -9.85 0.25
CA PHE A 139 -4.35 -10.89 1.10
C PHE A 139 -2.99 -11.33 0.56
N THR A 140 -1.95 -10.98 1.29
CA THR A 140 -0.62 -11.53 1.09
C THR A 140 -0.18 -12.27 2.35
N HIS A 141 0.54 -13.36 2.17
CA HIS A 141 1.02 -14.21 3.27
C HIS A 141 1.84 -13.43 4.30
N ASN A 142 2.42 -12.32 3.91
CA ASN A 142 3.36 -11.52 4.72
C ASN A 142 2.92 -10.05 4.86
N ALA A 143 1.60 -9.78 4.83
CA ALA A 143 1.06 -8.43 4.95
C ALA A 143 1.62 -7.66 6.16
N ARG A 144 1.83 -8.34 7.30
CA ARG A 144 2.42 -7.75 8.51
C ARG A 144 3.84 -7.21 8.32
N GLY A 145 4.58 -7.69 7.31
CA GLY A 145 5.90 -7.16 6.96
C GLY A 145 5.87 -5.84 6.17
N PHE A 146 4.67 -5.26 5.98
CA PHE A 146 4.47 -4.02 5.21
C PHE A 146 3.53 -3.02 5.90
N GLN A 147 2.71 -3.49 6.86
CA GLN A 147 1.64 -2.69 7.46
C GLN A 147 2.16 -1.42 8.14
N GLU A 148 3.28 -1.49 8.84
CA GLU A 148 3.86 -0.36 9.55
C GLU A 148 4.39 0.75 8.63
N LEU A 149 4.47 0.49 7.31
CA LEU A 149 4.85 1.49 6.31
C LEU A 149 3.67 2.33 5.81
N LEU A 150 2.44 1.91 6.10
CA LEU A 150 1.25 2.46 5.47
C LEU A 150 0.63 3.59 6.29
N SER A 151 0.35 4.70 5.61
CA SER A 151 -0.45 5.80 6.17
C SER A 151 -1.93 5.71 5.79
N TRP A 152 -2.24 4.90 4.76
CA TRP A 152 -3.58 4.65 4.26
C TRP A 152 -3.66 3.28 3.59
N VAL A 153 -4.80 2.61 3.73
CA VAL A 153 -5.11 1.37 3.01
C VAL A 153 -6.41 1.53 2.22
N ALA A 154 -6.44 0.99 1.01
CA ALA A 154 -7.66 0.95 0.20
C ALA A 154 -8.19 -0.48 0.10
N ILE A 155 -9.50 -0.68 0.30
CA ILE A 155 -10.18 -1.90 -0.11
C ILE A 155 -10.70 -1.70 -1.53
N GLY A 156 -10.22 -2.53 -2.46
CA GLY A 156 -10.60 -2.48 -3.86
C GLY A 156 -12.04 -2.89 -4.12
N ALA A 157 -12.61 -2.44 -5.23
CA ALA A 157 -14.00 -2.71 -5.58
C ALA A 157 -14.35 -4.23 -5.67
N ARG A 158 -13.36 -5.08 -5.98
CA ARG A 158 -13.54 -6.55 -6.03
C ARG A 158 -13.52 -7.20 -4.65
N SER A 159 -12.94 -6.55 -3.66
CA SER A 159 -12.75 -7.05 -2.30
C SER A 159 -13.73 -6.44 -1.29
N THR A 160 -14.50 -5.42 -1.67
CA THR A 160 -15.39 -4.69 -0.78
C THR A 160 -16.52 -5.57 -0.20
N GLU A 161 -16.94 -6.60 -0.92
CA GLU A 161 -17.98 -7.53 -0.48
C GLU A 161 -17.42 -8.75 0.27
N ASP A 162 -16.07 -8.92 0.25
CA ASP A 162 -15.43 -10.06 0.87
C ASP A 162 -15.23 -9.85 2.37
N GLN A 163 -15.78 -10.79 3.16
CA GLN A 163 -15.75 -10.75 4.62
C GLN A 163 -14.34 -10.69 5.19
N GLU A 164 -13.41 -11.46 4.65
CA GLU A 164 -12.04 -11.53 5.18
C GLU A 164 -11.29 -10.24 4.97
N HIS A 165 -11.44 -9.60 3.79
CA HIS A 165 -10.85 -8.28 3.53
C HIS A 165 -11.43 -7.21 4.47
N ARG A 166 -12.71 -7.27 4.80
CA ARG A 166 -13.35 -6.35 5.75
C ARG A 166 -12.84 -6.54 7.17
N ILE A 167 -12.71 -7.79 7.62
CA ILE A 167 -12.14 -8.13 8.93
C ILE A 167 -10.68 -7.67 9.00
N PHE A 168 -9.90 -7.97 7.98
CA PHE A 168 -8.50 -7.55 7.92
C PHE A 168 -8.37 -6.03 7.96
N ALA A 169 -9.17 -5.30 7.17
CA ALA A 169 -9.18 -3.85 7.18
C ALA A 169 -9.52 -3.28 8.57
N SER A 170 -10.43 -3.92 9.30
CA SER A 170 -10.78 -3.51 10.68
C SER A 170 -9.67 -3.76 11.69
N SER A 171 -8.66 -4.56 11.36
CA SER A 171 -7.50 -4.85 12.21
C SER A 171 -6.31 -3.92 11.98
N LEU A 172 -6.39 -3.03 10.99
CA LEU A 172 -5.31 -2.10 10.65
C LEU A 172 -5.33 -0.88 11.58
N GLU A 173 -4.14 -0.39 11.90
CA GLU A 173 -3.94 0.80 12.73
C GLU A 173 -3.95 2.11 11.92
N CYS A 174 -4.10 2.04 10.60
CA CYS A 174 -4.15 3.20 9.71
C CYS A 174 -5.57 3.41 9.14
N PRO A 175 -5.91 4.63 8.71
CA PRO A 175 -7.17 4.92 8.02
C PRO A 175 -7.37 4.04 6.79
N VAL A 176 -8.61 3.55 6.60
CA VAL A 176 -8.98 2.66 5.50
C VAL A 176 -10.08 3.30 4.64
N GLY A 177 -9.85 3.31 3.33
CA GLY A 177 -10.82 3.74 2.33
C GLY A 177 -11.43 2.56 1.59
N MET A 178 -12.74 2.42 1.62
CA MET A 178 -13.46 1.40 0.87
C MET A 178 -13.96 1.96 -0.46
N LYS A 179 -13.64 1.28 -1.55
CA LYS A 179 -14.25 1.57 -2.86
C LYS A 179 -15.63 0.95 -2.94
N ASN A 180 -16.56 1.62 -3.63
CA ASN A 180 -17.82 0.98 -3.98
C ASN A 180 -17.56 -0.29 -4.81
N PRO A 181 -18.37 -1.35 -4.66
CA PRO A 181 -18.21 -2.60 -5.40
C PRO A 181 -18.38 -2.40 -6.91
N THR A 182 -18.04 -3.40 -7.69
CA THR A 182 -18.14 -3.35 -9.16
C THR A 182 -19.57 -3.09 -9.67
N SER A 183 -20.58 -3.42 -8.85
CA SER A 183 -21.98 -3.08 -9.11
C SER A 183 -22.33 -1.60 -8.93
N GLY A 184 -21.44 -0.81 -8.33
CA GLY A 184 -21.65 0.60 -8.02
C GLY A 184 -22.52 0.88 -6.79
N SER A 185 -22.98 -0.13 -6.05
CA SER A 185 -23.85 0.04 -4.89
C SER A 185 -23.13 0.62 -3.68
N LEU A 186 -23.48 1.85 -3.28
CA LEU A 186 -22.95 2.48 -2.06
C LEU A 186 -23.46 1.80 -0.78
N LYS A 187 -24.63 1.17 -0.81
CA LYS A 187 -25.22 0.50 0.37
C LYS A 187 -24.30 -0.55 0.96
N ILE A 188 -23.56 -1.27 0.12
CA ILE A 188 -22.63 -2.33 0.56
C ILE A 188 -21.44 -1.74 1.34
N VAL A 189 -20.98 -0.57 0.94
CA VAL A 189 -19.84 0.10 1.59
C VAL A 189 -20.22 0.70 2.94
N MET A 190 -21.47 1.11 3.09
CA MET A 190 -21.97 1.83 4.27
C MET A 190 -22.46 0.90 5.38
N ASN A 191 -22.61 -0.40 5.12
CA ASN A 191 -22.94 -1.43 6.10
C ASN A 191 -21.69 -2.04 6.71
#